data_8abe89d309f074371206365f58a0ae9f
#
_entry.id   8abe89d309f074371206365f58a0ae9f
#
_cell.length_a   1.000
_cell.length_b   1.000
_cell.length_c   1.000
_cell.angle_alpha   90.00
_cell.angle_beta   90.00
_cell.angle_gamma   90.00
#
_symmetry.space_group_name_H-M   'P 1'
#
loop_
_entity.id
_entity.type
_entity.pdbx_description
1 polymer ?
#
loop_
_entity_poly.entity_id
_entity_poly.type
_entity_poly.pdbx_seq_one_letter_code
_entity_poly.pdbx_strand_id
1 'polypeptide(L)'
;MNAIKPLGGIFDFDIKKSRLDQISKELEDPSIWNDQGRSQALGKEKRELDFIVNSLSHLAMSLKDQCELFELARHENDDETLKVVLDESHSLEKSVEAMEFRRMFSHPMDPNNCFINFQSGSGGTEAQDWANMLLRMYIRYGERKGFKVEVLDISDGDIAGIKSATLKISGDYAFGHLRTETGVHRLVRKSPFDSGNRRHTSFASVQVYPEVDDSIEVDINPADLRIDTYRASGAGGQHINKTDSAVRITHIPTNTVVQCQDDRSQHRNRAEAMNMLRAQLYALELNKRNEEKQALEDAKTDIGWGHQIRSYVLDQSRIKDLRTNVEVGNTQGVLDGDLDPFISESLKQGV
;
A
#
# COMPACT_ATOMS: atom_id res chain seq x y z
N MET A 1 23.24 -26.14 2.82
CA MET A 1 23.74 -25.67 4.12
C MET A 1 24.40 -24.31 4.10
N ASN A 2 25.08 -23.88 3.02
CA ASN A 2 25.74 -22.57 2.97
C ASN A 2 24.79 -21.36 2.71
N ALA A 3 23.57 -21.59 2.27
CA ALA A 3 22.59 -20.52 2.01
C ALA A 3 21.86 -20.01 3.28
N ILE A 4 21.74 -20.84 4.32
CA ILE A 4 21.01 -20.47 5.55
C ILE A 4 21.85 -19.56 6.47
N LYS A 5 23.19 -19.71 6.48
CA LYS A 5 24.06 -18.85 7.28
C LYS A 5 24.00 -17.36 6.89
N PRO A 6 24.00 -17.00 5.58
CA PRO A 6 23.80 -15.60 5.20
C PRO A 6 22.41 -15.09 5.54
N LEU A 7 21.32 -15.90 5.40
CA LEU A 7 19.97 -15.49 5.78
C LEU A 7 19.85 -15.17 7.27
N GLY A 8 20.38 -16.02 8.16
CA GLY A 8 20.36 -15.76 9.60
C GLY A 8 21.10 -14.48 10.01
N GLY A 9 22.26 -14.20 9.41
CA GLY A 9 23.00 -12.97 9.63
C GLY A 9 22.33 -11.73 9.01
N ILE A 10 21.67 -11.89 7.87
CA ILE A 10 20.94 -10.81 7.18
C ILE A 10 19.67 -10.39 7.95
N PHE A 11 19.01 -11.33 8.62
CA PHE A 11 17.77 -11.08 9.37
C PHE A 11 18.00 -10.82 10.86
N ASP A 12 19.24 -10.76 11.34
CA ASP A 12 19.57 -10.61 12.76
C ASP A 12 18.82 -11.64 13.64
N PHE A 13 18.76 -12.89 13.19
CA PHE A 13 17.93 -13.94 13.76
C PHE A 13 18.13 -14.11 15.28
N ASP A 14 19.38 -14.16 15.73
CA ASP A 14 19.70 -14.37 17.15
C ASP A 14 19.27 -13.18 18.01
N ILE A 15 19.39 -11.96 17.48
CA ILE A 15 18.97 -10.74 18.16
C ILE A 15 17.44 -10.72 18.28
N LYS A 16 16.73 -11.00 17.17
CA LYS A 16 15.26 -11.04 17.15
C LYS A 16 14.70 -12.14 18.03
N LYS A 17 15.32 -13.31 18.03
CA LYS A 17 14.93 -14.42 18.90
C LYS A 17 15.10 -14.05 20.38
N SER A 18 16.24 -13.46 20.75
CA SER A 18 16.48 -13.00 22.12
C SER A 18 15.48 -11.92 22.54
N ARG A 19 15.14 -11.01 21.63
CA ARG A 19 14.13 -9.96 21.89
C ARG A 19 12.73 -10.55 22.05
N LEU A 20 12.37 -11.54 21.25
CA LEU A 20 11.10 -12.26 21.35
C LEU A 20 10.96 -12.97 22.71
N ASP A 21 12.03 -13.62 23.18
CA ASP A 21 12.06 -14.27 24.50
C ASP A 21 11.91 -13.24 25.63
N GLN A 22 12.51 -12.04 25.49
CA GLN A 22 12.37 -10.94 26.43
C GLN A 22 10.91 -10.44 26.51
N ILE A 23 10.31 -10.13 25.34
CA ILE A 23 8.94 -9.66 25.25
C ILE A 23 7.96 -10.70 25.83
N SER A 24 8.20 -11.98 25.54
CA SER A 24 7.37 -13.05 26.08
C SER A 24 7.39 -13.08 27.61
N LYS A 25 8.56 -12.87 28.22
CA LYS A 25 8.70 -12.76 29.68
C LYS A 25 8.06 -11.47 30.22
N GLU A 26 8.23 -10.33 29.52
CA GLU A 26 7.59 -9.07 29.91
C GLU A 26 6.08 -9.20 29.93
N LEU A 27 5.47 -9.86 28.93
CA LEU A 27 4.02 -10.05 28.84
C LEU A 27 3.45 -11.03 29.89
N GLU A 28 4.30 -11.81 30.56
CA GLU A 28 3.92 -12.64 31.70
C GLU A 28 3.73 -11.82 33.00
N ASP A 29 4.25 -10.58 33.05
CA ASP A 29 4.09 -9.70 34.20
C ASP A 29 2.68 -9.07 34.22
N PRO A 30 1.85 -9.34 35.28
CA PRO A 30 0.52 -8.78 35.38
C PRO A 30 0.48 -7.24 35.39
N SER A 31 1.56 -6.57 35.80
CA SER A 31 1.65 -5.11 35.85
C SER A 31 1.51 -4.46 34.47
N ILE A 32 1.95 -5.13 33.41
CA ILE A 32 1.91 -4.63 32.04
C ILE A 32 0.48 -4.56 31.50
N TRP A 33 -0.39 -5.44 31.94
CA TRP A 33 -1.81 -5.45 31.54
C TRP A 33 -2.59 -4.24 32.03
N ASN A 34 -2.07 -3.52 33.03
CA ASN A 34 -2.65 -2.27 33.52
C ASN A 34 -2.33 -1.08 32.61
N ASP A 35 -1.30 -1.18 31.78
CA ASP A 35 -0.92 -0.17 30.78
C ASP A 35 -1.32 -0.70 29.38
N GLN A 36 -2.52 -0.30 28.95
CA GLN A 36 -3.11 -0.77 27.71
C GLN A 36 -2.27 -0.39 26.48
N GLY A 37 -1.64 0.80 26.47
CA GLY A 37 -0.78 1.25 25.36
C GLY A 37 0.48 0.40 25.25
N ARG A 38 1.18 0.17 26.36
CA ARG A 38 2.38 -0.66 26.41
C ARG A 38 2.09 -2.12 26.06
N SER A 39 0.99 -2.67 26.58
CA SER A 39 0.56 -4.04 26.27
C SER A 39 0.27 -4.24 24.79
N GLN A 40 -0.40 -3.29 24.14
CA GLN A 40 -0.69 -3.34 22.71
C GLN A 40 0.60 -3.23 21.88
N ALA A 41 1.51 -2.33 22.23
CA ALA A 41 2.79 -2.15 21.54
C ALA A 41 3.65 -3.43 21.60
N LEU A 42 3.79 -4.02 22.82
CA LEU A 42 4.51 -5.28 23.01
C LEU A 42 3.84 -6.45 22.29
N GLY A 43 2.51 -6.49 22.25
CA GLY A 43 1.74 -7.50 21.52
C GLY A 43 1.91 -7.40 20.00
N LYS A 44 2.06 -6.19 19.45
CA LYS A 44 2.38 -5.96 18.04
C LYS A 44 3.81 -6.40 17.73
N GLU A 45 4.78 -5.92 18.52
CA GLU A 45 6.19 -6.29 18.37
C GLU A 45 6.39 -7.81 18.47
N LYS A 46 5.71 -8.47 19.43
CA LYS A 46 5.75 -9.92 19.57
C LYS A 46 5.29 -10.64 18.30
N ARG A 47 4.14 -10.25 17.74
CA ARG A 47 3.60 -10.88 16.52
C ARG A 47 4.54 -10.77 15.33
N GLU A 48 5.18 -9.61 15.17
CA GLU A 48 6.15 -9.38 14.10
C GLU A 48 7.40 -10.25 14.27
N LEU A 49 7.95 -10.31 15.48
CA LEU A 49 9.11 -11.13 15.79
C LEU A 49 8.81 -12.63 15.70
N ASP A 50 7.67 -13.08 16.24
CA ASP A 50 7.18 -14.47 16.15
C ASP A 50 7.10 -14.93 14.69
N PHE A 51 6.52 -14.09 13.83
CA PHE A 51 6.41 -14.43 12.42
C PHE A 51 7.80 -14.61 11.78
N ILE A 52 8.74 -13.69 12.00
CA ILE A 52 10.08 -13.74 11.41
C ILE A 52 10.85 -14.95 11.94
N VAL A 53 10.89 -15.13 13.26
CA VAL A 53 11.65 -16.21 13.92
C VAL A 53 11.08 -17.58 13.54
N ASN A 54 9.75 -17.75 13.57
CA ASN A 54 9.13 -19.03 13.23
C ASN A 54 9.27 -19.35 11.75
N SER A 55 9.10 -18.37 10.86
CA SER A 55 9.27 -18.58 9.42
C SER A 55 10.69 -18.96 9.05
N LEU A 56 11.70 -18.29 9.61
CA LEU A 56 13.10 -18.64 9.37
C LEU A 56 13.46 -20.00 9.96
N SER A 57 12.95 -20.32 11.15
CA SER A 57 13.18 -21.63 11.78
C SER A 57 12.55 -22.76 10.95
N HIS A 58 11.33 -22.55 10.48
CA HIS A 58 10.63 -23.52 9.63
C HIS A 58 11.36 -23.71 8.30
N LEU A 59 11.77 -22.63 7.63
CA LEU A 59 12.56 -22.72 6.41
C LEU A 59 13.87 -23.45 6.59
N ALA A 60 14.59 -23.18 7.70
CA ALA A 60 15.84 -23.86 8.01
C ALA A 60 15.65 -25.36 8.23
N MET A 61 14.57 -25.75 8.93
CA MET A 61 14.23 -27.15 9.17
C MET A 61 13.82 -27.84 7.87
N SER A 62 12.90 -27.26 7.11
CA SER A 62 12.44 -27.83 5.84
C SER A 62 13.58 -27.98 4.83
N LEU A 63 14.48 -27.00 4.73
CA LEU A 63 15.65 -27.12 3.85
C LEU A 63 16.59 -28.26 4.27
N LYS A 64 16.76 -28.45 5.59
CA LYS A 64 17.58 -29.56 6.10
C LYS A 64 16.93 -30.90 5.75
N ASP A 65 15.62 -31.04 6.00
CA ASP A 65 14.87 -32.27 5.72
C ASP A 65 14.88 -32.58 4.21
N GLN A 66 14.73 -31.57 3.36
CA GLN A 66 14.82 -31.73 1.91
C GLN A 66 16.22 -32.15 1.44
N CYS A 67 17.29 -31.60 2.04
CA CYS A 67 18.65 -32.02 1.72
C CYS A 67 18.89 -33.50 2.10
N GLU A 68 18.41 -33.92 3.26
CA GLU A 68 18.54 -35.30 3.72
C GLU A 68 17.74 -36.26 2.82
N LEU A 69 16.51 -35.88 2.46
CA LEU A 69 15.65 -36.67 1.57
C LEU A 69 16.23 -36.75 0.15
N PHE A 70 16.81 -35.67 -0.35
CA PHE A 70 17.49 -35.66 -1.66
C PHE A 70 18.68 -36.61 -1.69
N GLU A 71 19.51 -36.61 -0.65
CA GLU A 71 20.67 -37.52 -0.58
C GLU A 71 20.26 -38.98 -0.51
N LEU A 72 19.19 -39.28 0.25
CA LEU A 72 18.61 -40.64 0.32
C LEU A 72 18.06 -41.10 -1.04
N ALA A 73 17.20 -40.28 -1.64
CA ALA A 73 16.59 -40.61 -2.94
C ALA A 73 17.63 -40.78 -4.06
N ARG A 74 18.69 -39.94 -4.03
CA ARG A 74 19.81 -40.09 -4.96
C ARG A 74 20.60 -41.37 -4.76
N HIS A 75 20.77 -41.78 -3.51
CA HIS A 75 21.50 -43.02 -3.20
C HIS A 75 20.70 -44.28 -3.60
N GLU A 76 19.37 -44.21 -3.49
CA GLU A 76 18.45 -45.31 -3.85
C GLU A 76 18.02 -45.30 -5.32
N ASN A 77 18.39 -44.25 -6.10
CA ASN A 77 17.93 -43.98 -7.45
C ASN A 77 16.40 -43.89 -7.55
N ASP A 78 15.74 -43.29 -6.56
CA ASP A 78 14.29 -43.08 -6.51
C ASP A 78 13.88 -41.78 -7.22
N ASP A 79 13.52 -41.91 -8.50
CA ASP A 79 13.12 -40.80 -9.34
C ASP A 79 11.77 -40.15 -8.91
N GLU A 80 10.89 -40.88 -8.23
CA GLU A 80 9.63 -40.36 -7.74
C GLU A 80 9.86 -39.42 -6.56
N THR A 81 10.64 -39.84 -5.59
CA THR A 81 11.03 -39.00 -4.45
C THR A 81 11.83 -37.79 -4.90
N LEU A 82 12.71 -37.90 -5.91
CA LEU A 82 13.44 -36.75 -6.47
C LEU A 82 12.51 -35.70 -7.06
N LYS A 83 11.39 -36.08 -7.71
CA LYS A 83 10.39 -35.13 -8.21
C LYS A 83 9.68 -34.40 -7.08
N VAL A 84 9.31 -35.11 -6.01
CA VAL A 84 8.67 -34.50 -4.83
C VAL A 84 9.61 -33.47 -4.19
N VAL A 85 10.89 -33.82 -4.02
CA VAL A 85 11.91 -32.90 -3.49
C VAL A 85 12.04 -31.66 -4.38
N LEU A 86 11.96 -31.81 -5.70
CA LEU A 86 12.04 -30.68 -6.63
C LEU A 86 10.83 -29.73 -6.48
N ASP A 87 9.62 -30.28 -6.42
CA ASP A 87 8.39 -29.49 -6.25
C ASP A 87 8.37 -28.74 -4.91
N GLU A 88 8.79 -29.42 -3.84
CA GLU A 88 8.89 -28.79 -2.52
C GLU A 88 10.01 -27.75 -2.46
N SER A 89 11.13 -27.94 -3.16
CA SER A 89 12.19 -26.92 -3.26
C SER A 89 11.72 -25.64 -3.93
N HIS A 90 10.89 -25.74 -4.98
CA HIS A 90 10.25 -24.57 -5.59
C HIS A 90 9.27 -23.86 -4.64
N SER A 91 8.57 -24.61 -3.78
CA SER A 91 7.72 -24.00 -2.75
C SER A 91 8.53 -23.25 -1.69
N LEU A 92 9.66 -23.82 -1.27
CA LEU A 92 10.59 -23.17 -0.36
C LEU A 92 11.23 -21.91 -0.98
N GLU A 93 11.60 -21.96 -2.26
CA GLU A 93 12.11 -20.80 -3.00
C GLU A 93 11.11 -19.64 -2.98
N LYS A 94 9.84 -19.89 -3.29
CA LYS A 94 8.78 -18.87 -3.19
C LYS A 94 8.62 -18.32 -1.77
N SER A 95 8.80 -19.16 -0.76
CA SER A 95 8.72 -18.73 0.64
C SER A 95 9.90 -17.81 1.02
N VAL A 96 11.10 -18.11 0.50
CA VAL A 96 12.28 -17.24 0.68
C VAL A 96 12.06 -15.90 -0.04
N GLU A 97 11.61 -15.92 -1.29
CA GLU A 97 11.30 -14.70 -2.06
C GLU A 97 10.27 -13.82 -1.34
N ALA A 98 9.22 -14.43 -0.77
CA ALA A 98 8.22 -13.70 0.00
C ALA A 98 8.80 -13.06 1.27
N MET A 99 9.75 -13.73 1.94
CA MET A 99 10.44 -13.17 3.10
C MET A 99 11.42 -12.06 2.73
N GLU A 100 12.16 -12.23 1.63
CA GLU A 100 13.05 -11.18 1.09
C GLU A 100 12.24 -9.95 0.68
N PHE A 101 11.10 -10.16 0.03
CA PHE A 101 10.18 -9.07 -0.31
C PHE A 101 9.69 -8.33 0.94
N ARG A 102 9.32 -9.08 1.99
CA ARG A 102 8.88 -8.49 3.27
C ARG A 102 9.95 -7.66 3.97
N ARG A 103 11.23 -7.99 3.75
CA ARG A 103 12.37 -7.20 4.25
C ARG A 103 12.47 -5.81 3.64
N MET A 104 11.92 -5.60 2.45
CA MET A 104 11.92 -4.29 1.79
C MET A 104 11.00 -3.29 2.50
N PHE A 105 10.10 -3.77 3.36
CA PHE A 105 9.26 -2.94 4.22
C PHE A 105 10.07 -2.47 5.43
N SER A 106 10.80 -1.37 5.24
CA SER A 106 11.67 -0.77 6.26
C SER A 106 11.09 0.47 6.93
N HIS A 107 9.97 0.99 6.40
CA HIS A 107 9.33 2.18 6.94
C HIS A 107 8.47 1.82 8.16
N PRO A 108 8.50 2.60 9.26
CA PRO A 108 7.74 2.29 10.48
C PRO A 108 6.24 2.12 10.27
N MET A 109 5.68 2.74 9.21
CA MET A 109 4.26 2.67 8.88
C MET A 109 3.91 1.56 7.88
N ASP A 110 4.91 0.86 7.31
CA ASP A 110 4.66 -0.20 6.32
C ASP A 110 3.65 -1.27 6.77
N PRO A 111 3.60 -1.69 8.07
CA PRO A 111 2.62 -2.66 8.55
C PRO A 111 1.17 -2.16 8.56
N ASN A 112 0.95 -0.86 8.44
CA ASN A 112 -0.38 -0.26 8.59
C ASN A 112 -1.26 -0.47 7.34
N ASN A 113 -2.56 -0.32 7.55
CA ASN A 113 -3.50 -0.12 6.46
C ASN A 113 -3.21 1.20 5.75
N CYS A 114 -3.80 1.41 4.58
CA CYS A 114 -3.62 2.67 3.86
C CYS A 114 -4.92 3.20 3.28
N PHE A 115 -4.89 4.50 3.02
CA PHE A 115 -5.85 5.20 2.17
C PHE A 115 -5.17 5.56 0.86
N ILE A 116 -5.93 5.50 -0.23
CA ILE A 116 -5.49 5.92 -1.56
C ILE A 116 -6.47 6.95 -2.10
N ASN A 117 -5.97 8.13 -2.40
CA ASN A 117 -6.73 9.16 -3.09
C ASN A 117 -6.38 9.17 -4.58
N PHE A 118 -7.41 9.16 -5.39
CA PHE A 118 -7.33 9.35 -6.84
C PHE A 118 -7.87 10.72 -7.18
N GLN A 119 -7.17 11.43 -8.06
CA GLN A 119 -7.65 12.72 -8.55
C GLN A 119 -7.37 12.83 -10.04
N SER A 120 -8.41 13.18 -10.81
CA SER A 120 -8.24 13.48 -12.22
C SER A 120 -7.42 14.75 -12.41
N GLY A 121 -6.43 14.67 -13.30
CA GLY A 121 -5.61 15.81 -13.68
C GLY A 121 -6.10 16.54 -14.92
N SER A 122 -5.18 17.18 -15.63
CA SER A 122 -5.47 17.84 -16.89
C SER A 122 -5.87 16.84 -17.99
N GLY A 123 -6.96 17.10 -18.71
CA GLY A 123 -7.43 16.27 -19.81
C GLY A 123 -8.97 16.12 -19.90
N GLY A 124 -9.71 16.84 -19.05
CA GLY A 124 -11.17 16.82 -19.07
C GLY A 124 -11.76 15.42 -18.88
N THR A 125 -12.77 15.04 -19.65
CA THR A 125 -13.45 13.73 -19.56
C THR A 125 -12.47 12.56 -19.68
N GLU A 126 -11.44 12.67 -20.49
CA GLU A 126 -10.41 11.63 -20.66
C GLU A 126 -9.61 11.41 -19.39
N ALA A 127 -9.27 12.48 -18.65
CA ALA A 127 -8.58 12.39 -17.38
C ALA A 127 -9.49 11.81 -16.27
N GLN A 128 -10.79 12.14 -16.31
CA GLN A 128 -11.77 11.57 -15.38
C GLN A 128 -11.97 10.07 -15.61
N ASP A 129 -12.00 9.63 -16.87
CA ASP A 129 -12.05 8.20 -17.20
C ASP A 129 -10.74 7.49 -16.80
N TRP A 130 -9.58 8.14 -17.00
CA TRP A 130 -8.30 7.61 -16.56
C TRP A 130 -8.24 7.41 -15.04
N ALA A 131 -8.72 8.38 -14.26
CA ALA A 131 -8.81 8.24 -12.81
C ALA A 131 -9.68 7.05 -12.39
N ASN A 132 -10.79 6.80 -13.09
CA ASN A 132 -11.65 5.64 -12.88
C ASN A 132 -10.95 4.31 -13.24
N MET A 133 -10.18 4.30 -14.32
CA MET A 133 -9.38 3.13 -14.69
C MET A 133 -8.34 2.80 -13.62
N LEU A 134 -7.65 3.82 -13.07
CA LEU A 134 -6.72 3.64 -11.96
C LEU A 134 -7.42 3.12 -10.70
N LEU A 135 -8.55 3.71 -10.32
CA LEU A 135 -9.35 3.23 -9.19
C LEU A 135 -9.64 1.72 -9.32
N ARG A 136 -10.13 1.30 -10.48
CA ARG A 136 -10.43 -0.11 -10.77
C ARG A 136 -9.16 -0.99 -10.71
N MET A 137 -8.05 -0.50 -11.23
CA MET A 137 -6.76 -1.21 -11.21
C MET A 137 -6.30 -1.50 -9.77
N TYR A 138 -6.38 -0.51 -8.88
CA TYR A 138 -5.98 -0.68 -7.48
C TYR A 138 -6.96 -1.51 -6.66
N ILE A 139 -8.27 -1.45 -6.95
CA ILE A 139 -9.25 -2.35 -6.35
C ILE A 139 -8.88 -3.81 -6.68
N ARG A 140 -8.64 -4.11 -7.96
CA ARG A 140 -8.25 -5.46 -8.40
C ARG A 140 -6.91 -5.91 -7.83
N TYR A 141 -5.95 -5.00 -7.71
CA TYR A 141 -4.69 -5.29 -7.03
C TYR A 141 -4.94 -5.71 -5.57
N GLY A 142 -5.74 -4.95 -4.83
CA GLY A 142 -6.09 -5.26 -3.45
C GLY A 142 -6.78 -6.62 -3.31
N GLU A 143 -7.74 -6.92 -4.18
CA GLU A 143 -8.45 -8.21 -4.23
C GLU A 143 -7.48 -9.37 -4.52
N ARG A 144 -6.58 -9.20 -5.49
CA ARG A 144 -5.55 -10.22 -5.82
C ARG A 144 -4.60 -10.49 -4.67
N LYS A 145 -4.28 -9.49 -3.87
CA LYS A 145 -3.44 -9.62 -2.67
C LYS A 145 -4.19 -10.14 -1.45
N GLY A 146 -5.51 -10.33 -1.55
CA GLY A 146 -6.35 -10.73 -0.42
C GLY A 146 -6.57 -9.63 0.61
N PHE A 147 -6.34 -8.37 0.22
CA PHE A 147 -6.63 -7.22 1.07
C PHE A 147 -8.14 -6.93 1.08
N LYS A 148 -8.63 -6.43 2.20
CA LYS A 148 -9.97 -5.87 2.26
C LYS A 148 -9.95 -4.47 1.64
N VAL A 149 -10.75 -4.26 0.61
CA VAL A 149 -10.84 -3.00 -0.13
C VAL A 149 -12.21 -2.37 0.09
N GLU A 150 -12.23 -1.13 0.54
CA GLU A 150 -13.46 -0.36 0.80
C GLU A 150 -13.36 0.97 0.06
N VAL A 151 -14.41 1.29 -0.72
CA VAL A 151 -14.53 2.59 -1.37
C VAL A 151 -15.24 3.53 -0.40
N LEU A 152 -14.56 4.57 0.05
CA LEU A 152 -15.09 5.50 1.05
C LEU A 152 -15.81 6.68 0.42
N ASP A 153 -15.30 7.17 -0.71
CA ASP A 153 -15.88 8.31 -1.41
C ASP A 153 -15.61 8.23 -2.91
N ILE A 154 -16.59 8.62 -3.71
CA ILE A 154 -16.47 8.79 -5.16
C ILE A 154 -17.17 10.08 -5.56
N SER A 155 -16.47 10.93 -6.28
CA SER A 155 -17.02 12.09 -6.96
C SER A 155 -17.05 11.83 -8.46
N ASP A 156 -18.26 11.69 -9.01
CA ASP A 156 -18.45 11.38 -10.43
C ASP A 156 -17.94 12.50 -11.34
N GLY A 157 -17.49 12.10 -12.51
CA GLY A 157 -17.16 13.00 -13.61
C GLY A 157 -18.40 13.64 -14.22
N ASP A 158 -18.20 14.71 -15.00
CA ASP A 158 -19.32 15.44 -15.60
C ASP A 158 -20.04 14.65 -16.70
N ILE A 159 -19.30 13.82 -17.45
CA ILE A 159 -19.82 13.01 -18.57
C ILE A 159 -19.47 11.54 -18.36
N ALA A 160 -18.26 11.24 -17.94
CA ALA A 160 -17.78 9.88 -17.69
C ALA A 160 -16.61 9.91 -16.69
N GLY A 161 -16.34 8.75 -16.07
CA GLY A 161 -15.26 8.60 -15.12
C GLY A 161 -15.51 9.29 -13.77
N ILE A 162 -14.46 9.63 -13.06
CA ILE A 162 -14.49 10.23 -11.72
C ILE A 162 -13.61 11.47 -11.65
N LYS A 163 -14.01 12.45 -10.86
CA LYS A 163 -13.18 13.61 -10.49
C LYS A 163 -12.20 13.23 -9.42
N SER A 164 -12.67 12.53 -8.40
CA SER A 164 -11.86 12.02 -7.30
C SER A 164 -12.48 10.75 -6.72
N ALA A 165 -11.68 9.94 -6.07
CA ALA A 165 -12.13 8.82 -5.25
C ALA A 165 -11.16 8.57 -4.10
N THR A 166 -11.68 7.97 -3.02
CA THR A 166 -10.88 7.53 -1.89
C THR A 166 -11.13 6.04 -1.63
N LEU A 167 -10.07 5.25 -1.62
CA LEU A 167 -10.06 3.86 -1.20
C LEU A 167 -9.43 3.72 0.19
N LYS A 168 -9.97 2.80 0.99
CA LYS A 168 -9.29 2.23 2.15
C LYS A 168 -8.89 0.80 1.80
N ILE A 169 -7.62 0.48 2.02
CA ILE A 169 -7.08 -0.87 1.83
C ILE A 169 -6.55 -1.36 3.17
N SER A 170 -7.11 -2.45 3.65
CA SER A 170 -6.77 -3.03 4.95
C SER A 170 -6.20 -4.43 4.76
N GLY A 171 -5.06 -4.66 5.36
CA GLY A 171 -4.35 -5.93 5.32
C GLY A 171 -2.90 -5.80 5.75
N ASP A 172 -2.23 -6.94 5.85
CA ASP A 172 -0.85 -7.02 6.30
C ASP A 172 0.07 -6.24 5.35
N TYR A 173 0.74 -5.21 5.85
CA TYR A 173 1.64 -4.37 5.07
C TYR A 173 0.98 -3.66 3.87
N ALA A 174 -0.32 -3.36 3.94
CA ALA A 174 -1.02 -2.72 2.84
C ALA A 174 -0.37 -1.38 2.44
N PHE A 175 0.01 -0.55 3.41
CA PHE A 175 0.76 0.68 3.14
C PHE A 175 2.14 0.40 2.54
N GLY A 176 2.88 -0.56 3.09
CA GLY A 176 4.21 -0.93 2.60
C GLY A 176 4.21 -1.33 1.12
N HIS A 177 3.20 -2.09 0.70
CA HIS A 177 3.02 -2.47 -0.71
C HIS A 177 2.75 -1.26 -1.62
N LEU A 178 1.99 -0.28 -1.14
CA LEU A 178 1.41 0.75 -2.00
C LEU A 178 2.07 2.13 -1.88
N ARG A 179 2.91 2.37 -0.85
CA ARG A 179 3.52 3.69 -0.61
C ARG A 179 4.32 4.23 -1.80
N THR A 180 4.93 3.32 -2.57
CA THR A 180 5.70 3.67 -3.77
C THR A 180 4.84 4.05 -4.97
N GLU A 181 3.52 3.86 -4.89
CA GLU A 181 2.58 4.18 -5.97
C GLU A 181 2.10 5.64 -5.94
N THR A 182 2.56 6.42 -4.96
CA THR A 182 2.27 7.86 -4.89
C THR A 182 2.93 8.61 -6.03
N GLY A 183 2.14 9.34 -6.83
CA GLY A 183 2.63 10.19 -7.91
C GLY A 183 1.64 10.38 -9.04
N VAL A 184 2.15 10.89 -10.17
CA VAL A 184 1.36 11.16 -11.36
C VAL A 184 1.48 10.01 -12.35
N HIS A 185 0.33 9.50 -12.79
CA HIS A 185 0.20 8.45 -13.80
C HIS A 185 -0.24 9.05 -15.13
N ARG A 186 0.54 8.82 -16.17
CA ARG A 186 0.29 9.33 -17.51
C ARG A 186 -0.35 8.25 -18.39
N LEU A 187 -1.50 8.53 -18.98
CA LEU A 187 -2.15 7.70 -19.97
C LEU A 187 -1.94 8.30 -21.37
N VAL A 188 -1.61 7.46 -22.33
CA VAL A 188 -1.59 7.78 -23.75
C VAL A 188 -2.37 6.71 -24.50
N ARG A 189 -3.49 7.08 -25.12
CA ARG A 189 -4.34 6.18 -25.90
C ARG A 189 -5.14 6.94 -26.96
N LYS A 190 -5.75 6.21 -27.90
CA LYS A 190 -6.81 6.74 -28.73
C LYS A 190 -8.05 6.98 -27.86
N SER A 191 -8.57 8.21 -27.87
CA SER A 191 -9.69 8.59 -27.03
C SER A 191 -11.00 7.98 -27.51
N PRO A 192 -11.75 7.29 -26.65
CA PRO A 192 -13.11 6.84 -26.98
C PRO A 192 -14.13 7.98 -26.98
N PHE A 193 -13.78 9.15 -26.46
CA PHE A 193 -14.64 10.34 -26.39
C PHE A 193 -14.40 11.32 -27.54
N ASP A 194 -13.37 11.11 -28.34
CA ASP A 194 -13.06 11.94 -29.53
C ASP A 194 -13.62 11.27 -30.79
N SER A 195 -14.52 11.92 -31.46
CA SER A 195 -15.10 11.46 -32.73
C SER A 195 -14.05 11.22 -33.83
N GLY A 196 -12.91 11.91 -33.74
CA GLY A 196 -11.76 11.75 -34.63
C GLY A 196 -10.82 10.59 -34.25
N ASN A 197 -11.09 9.88 -33.18
CA ASN A 197 -10.27 8.77 -32.66
C ASN A 197 -8.77 9.13 -32.52
N ARG A 198 -8.49 10.39 -32.18
CA ARG A 198 -7.15 10.92 -32.05
C ARG A 198 -6.49 10.44 -30.77
N ARG A 199 -5.15 10.43 -30.80
CA ARG A 199 -4.33 10.08 -29.65
C ARG A 199 -4.34 11.23 -28.65
N HIS A 200 -4.73 10.94 -27.40
CA HIS A 200 -4.77 11.87 -26.29
C HIS A 200 -3.80 11.47 -25.18
N THR A 201 -3.34 12.47 -24.45
CA THR A 201 -2.53 12.28 -23.23
C THR A 201 -3.30 12.85 -22.08
N SER A 202 -3.48 12.04 -21.03
CA SER A 202 -4.21 12.41 -19.82
C SER A 202 -3.39 12.07 -18.59
N PHE A 203 -3.63 12.80 -17.52
CA PHE A 203 -2.93 12.63 -16.25
C PHE A 203 -3.95 12.41 -15.13
N ALA A 204 -3.57 11.56 -14.19
CA ALA A 204 -4.27 11.40 -12.93
C ALA A 204 -3.24 11.20 -11.82
N SER A 205 -3.51 11.71 -10.65
CA SER A 205 -2.65 11.54 -9.48
C SER A 205 -3.19 10.46 -8.56
N VAL A 206 -2.28 9.69 -8.00
CA VAL A 206 -2.52 8.71 -6.94
C VAL A 206 -1.72 9.16 -5.73
N GLN A 207 -2.35 9.21 -4.57
CA GLN A 207 -1.70 9.54 -3.29
C GLN A 207 -2.02 8.46 -2.28
N VAL A 208 -0.98 7.82 -1.75
CA VAL A 208 -1.09 6.76 -0.74
C VAL A 208 -0.58 7.30 0.59
N TYR A 209 -1.35 7.11 1.64
CA TYR A 209 -0.96 7.49 3.00
C TYR A 209 -1.42 6.42 4.01
N PRO A 210 -0.65 6.24 5.11
CA PRO A 210 -0.95 5.18 6.07
C PRO A 210 -2.18 5.51 6.91
N GLU A 211 -2.89 4.49 7.34
CA GLU A 211 -3.82 4.62 8.47
C GLU A 211 -3.00 4.77 9.75
N VAL A 212 -3.17 5.89 10.43
CA VAL A 212 -2.47 6.19 11.67
C VAL A 212 -3.34 5.81 12.84
N ASP A 213 -2.84 4.96 13.74
CA ASP A 213 -3.50 4.65 15.00
C ASP A 213 -3.50 5.88 15.91
N ASP A 214 -4.47 5.96 16.82
CA ASP A 214 -4.62 7.06 17.80
C ASP A 214 -3.38 7.28 18.72
N SER A 215 -2.40 6.37 18.65
CA SER A 215 -1.15 6.44 19.43
C SER A 215 -0.11 7.43 18.87
N ILE A 216 -0.27 7.93 17.65
CA ILE A 216 0.56 9.01 17.13
C ILE A 216 -0.22 10.29 17.27
N GLU A 217 0.12 11.08 18.30
CA GLU A 217 -0.44 12.39 18.57
C GLU A 217 -0.12 13.37 17.42
N VAL A 218 -0.92 13.31 16.37
CA VAL A 218 -1.11 14.48 15.53
C VAL A 218 -2.07 15.36 16.30
N ASP A 219 -1.54 16.38 16.96
CA ASP A 219 -2.34 17.33 17.74
C ASP A 219 -3.21 18.14 16.77
N ILE A 220 -4.47 17.72 16.62
CA ILE A 220 -5.43 18.41 15.77
C ILE A 220 -6.29 19.28 16.69
N ASN A 221 -6.02 20.56 16.67
CA ASN A 221 -6.87 21.52 17.39
C ASN A 221 -8.26 21.60 16.72
N PRO A 222 -9.35 21.30 17.44
CA PRO A 222 -10.70 21.39 16.87
C PRO A 222 -11.06 22.79 16.33
N ALA A 223 -10.42 23.85 16.82
CA ALA A 223 -10.63 25.21 16.33
C ALA A 223 -10.10 25.44 14.92
N ASP A 224 -9.15 24.61 14.46
CA ASP A 224 -8.54 24.68 13.13
C ASP A 224 -9.30 23.83 12.09
N LEU A 225 -10.42 23.22 12.52
CA LEU A 225 -11.24 22.38 11.66
C LEU A 225 -12.52 23.10 11.25
N ARG A 226 -12.74 23.18 9.96
CA ARG A 226 -14.04 23.51 9.40
C ARG A 226 -14.74 22.22 9.00
N ILE A 227 -15.90 21.95 9.61
CA ILE A 227 -16.68 20.75 9.36
C ILE A 227 -17.98 21.18 8.66
N ASP A 228 -18.10 20.76 7.42
CA ASP A 228 -19.29 21.00 6.60
C ASP A 228 -20.05 19.66 6.43
N THR A 229 -21.36 19.69 6.68
CA THR A 229 -22.23 18.54 6.39
C THR A 229 -23.05 18.85 5.14
N TYR A 230 -23.19 17.86 4.29
CA TYR A 230 -23.93 18.02 3.04
C TYR A 230 -24.67 16.72 2.67
N ARG A 231 -25.56 16.82 1.70
CA ARG A 231 -26.31 15.67 1.20
C ARG A 231 -25.41 14.81 0.32
N ALA A 232 -25.32 13.52 0.66
CA ALA A 232 -24.63 12.58 -0.17
C ALA A 232 -25.23 12.57 -1.59
N SER A 233 -24.39 12.67 -2.61
CA SER A 233 -24.79 12.56 -4.02
C SER A 233 -24.39 11.16 -4.51
N GLY A 234 -25.38 10.28 -4.72
CA GLY A 234 -25.13 8.93 -5.24
C GLY A 234 -26.44 8.26 -5.67
N ALA A 235 -26.34 7.20 -6.47
CA ALA A 235 -27.46 6.37 -6.91
C ALA A 235 -28.01 5.57 -5.72
N GLY A 236 -28.88 6.16 -4.93
CA GLY A 236 -29.55 5.53 -3.79
C GLY A 236 -30.92 6.14 -3.55
N GLY A 237 -31.87 5.31 -3.08
CA GLY A 237 -33.29 5.64 -2.95
C GLY A 237 -33.57 6.89 -2.09
N GLN A 238 -34.86 7.28 -2.04
CA GLN A 238 -35.40 8.53 -1.45
C GLN A 238 -34.87 8.94 -0.05
N HIS A 239 -34.20 8.05 0.69
CA HIS A 239 -33.70 8.32 2.02
C HIS A 239 -32.30 8.98 2.01
N ILE A 240 -31.46 8.70 1.01
CA ILE A 240 -30.08 9.24 0.90
C ILE A 240 -30.13 10.73 0.51
N ASN A 241 -31.14 11.13 -0.24
CA ASN A 241 -31.30 12.50 -0.72
C ASN A 241 -31.99 13.47 0.29
N LYS A 242 -32.33 12.98 1.50
CA LYS A 242 -33.06 13.80 2.50
C LYS A 242 -32.25 14.10 3.76
N THR A 243 -31.16 13.38 4.01
CA THR A 243 -30.33 13.55 5.21
C THR A 243 -28.95 14.03 4.87
N ASP A 244 -28.46 15.05 5.56
CA ASP A 244 -27.11 15.59 5.43
C ASP A 244 -26.11 14.65 6.18
N SER A 245 -25.90 13.44 5.65
CA SER A 245 -25.06 12.41 6.25
C SER A 245 -23.60 12.49 5.82
N ALA A 246 -23.31 13.10 4.67
CA ALA A 246 -21.94 13.29 4.20
C ALA A 246 -21.22 14.37 5.01
N VAL A 247 -19.96 14.12 5.31
CA VAL A 247 -19.12 15.01 6.11
C VAL A 247 -17.88 15.38 5.32
N ARG A 248 -17.61 16.69 5.24
CA ARG A 248 -16.34 17.25 4.74
C ARG A 248 -15.65 17.95 5.88
N ILE A 249 -14.39 17.61 6.10
CA ILE A 249 -13.54 18.28 7.10
C ILE A 249 -12.42 18.98 6.34
N THR A 250 -12.27 20.27 6.59
CA THR A 250 -11.17 21.09 6.08
C THR A 250 -10.29 21.50 7.25
N HIS A 251 -9.03 21.12 7.20
CA HIS A 251 -8.04 21.64 8.13
C HIS A 251 -7.50 22.98 7.61
N ILE A 252 -7.87 24.07 8.28
CA ILE A 252 -7.63 25.43 7.81
C ILE A 252 -6.14 25.75 7.62
N PRO A 253 -5.22 25.37 8.56
CA PRO A 253 -3.81 25.72 8.44
C PRO A 253 -3.11 25.08 7.24
N THR A 254 -3.47 23.83 6.91
CA THR A 254 -2.83 23.07 5.81
C THR A 254 -3.68 23.05 4.55
N ASN A 255 -4.89 23.58 4.59
CA ASN A 255 -5.89 23.52 3.52
C ASN A 255 -6.20 22.08 3.04
N THR A 256 -5.98 21.10 3.93
CA THR A 256 -6.25 19.68 3.67
C THR A 256 -7.74 19.44 3.77
N VAL A 257 -8.35 18.85 2.74
CA VAL A 257 -9.77 18.56 2.68
C VAL A 257 -9.98 17.06 2.60
N VAL A 258 -10.78 16.52 3.49
CA VAL A 258 -11.24 15.13 3.47
C VAL A 258 -12.76 15.08 3.47
N GLN A 259 -13.32 14.06 2.83
CA GLN A 259 -14.76 13.86 2.80
C GLN A 259 -15.10 12.38 2.91
N CYS A 260 -16.18 12.07 3.63
CA CYS A 260 -16.68 10.72 3.81
C CYS A 260 -18.22 10.73 3.72
N GLN A 261 -18.78 9.80 2.95
CA GLN A 261 -20.23 9.63 2.75
C GLN A 261 -20.67 8.16 2.71
N ASP A 262 -19.83 7.26 3.26
CA ASP A 262 -19.99 5.81 3.15
C ASP A 262 -21.16 5.26 4.01
N ASP A 263 -21.41 5.85 5.18
CA ASP A 263 -22.44 5.39 6.10
C ASP A 263 -23.64 6.35 6.11
N ARG A 264 -24.81 5.80 6.44
CA ARG A 264 -26.04 6.60 6.72
C ARG A 264 -25.93 7.43 7.99
N SER A 265 -25.01 7.08 8.88
CA SER A 265 -24.75 7.77 10.13
C SER A 265 -23.71 8.87 9.93
N GLN A 266 -24.13 10.13 10.03
CA GLN A 266 -23.27 11.31 10.05
C GLN A 266 -22.12 11.16 11.06
N HIS A 267 -22.39 10.51 12.21
CA HIS A 267 -21.40 10.35 13.29
C HIS A 267 -20.27 9.38 12.89
N ARG A 268 -20.62 8.29 12.18
CA ARG A 268 -19.62 7.36 11.62
C ARG A 268 -18.81 8.01 10.53
N ASN A 269 -19.45 8.70 9.59
CA ASN A 269 -18.76 9.43 8.53
C ASN A 269 -17.83 10.50 9.10
N ARG A 270 -18.21 11.17 10.21
CA ARG A 270 -17.35 12.13 10.88
C ARG A 270 -16.12 11.47 11.51
N ALA A 271 -16.31 10.34 12.17
CA ALA A 271 -15.19 9.59 12.79
C ALA A 271 -14.22 9.10 11.70
N GLU A 272 -14.72 8.55 10.61
CA GLU A 272 -13.89 8.08 9.50
C GLU A 272 -13.18 9.24 8.78
N ALA A 273 -13.88 10.34 8.49
CA ALA A 273 -13.26 11.55 7.95
C ALA A 273 -12.16 12.11 8.87
N MET A 274 -12.32 11.99 10.19
CA MET A 274 -11.31 12.41 11.15
C MET A 274 -10.07 11.51 11.09
N ASN A 275 -10.25 10.19 10.95
CA ASN A 275 -9.15 9.25 10.76
C ASN A 275 -8.41 9.52 9.44
N MET A 276 -9.14 9.79 8.36
CA MET A 276 -8.57 10.17 7.07
C MET A 276 -7.76 11.46 7.18
N LEU A 277 -8.27 12.48 7.91
CA LEU A 277 -7.54 13.73 8.12
C LEU A 277 -6.25 13.51 8.90
N ARG A 278 -6.28 12.72 9.99
CA ARG A 278 -5.08 12.37 10.75
C ARG A 278 -4.02 11.71 9.88
N ALA A 279 -4.43 10.75 9.05
CA ALA A 279 -3.53 10.07 8.11
C ALA A 279 -2.91 11.04 7.09
N GLN A 280 -3.69 11.96 6.54
CA GLN A 280 -3.17 12.97 5.61
C GLN A 280 -2.22 13.95 6.27
N LEU A 281 -2.57 14.44 7.46
CA LEU A 281 -1.71 15.37 8.20
C LEU A 281 -0.40 14.71 8.63
N TYR A 282 -0.44 13.43 9.02
CA TYR A 282 0.76 12.66 9.31
C TYR A 282 1.67 12.55 8.08
N ALA A 283 1.09 12.21 6.92
CA ALA A 283 1.85 12.13 5.68
C ALA A 283 2.46 13.48 5.27
N LEU A 284 1.75 14.59 5.48
CA LEU A 284 2.26 15.94 5.25
C LEU A 284 3.43 16.27 6.18
N GLU A 285 3.32 15.93 7.46
CA GLU A 285 4.40 16.18 8.44
C GLU A 285 5.63 15.30 8.14
N LEU A 286 5.42 14.05 7.74
CA LEU A 286 6.49 13.16 7.31
C LEU A 286 7.19 13.68 6.04
N ASN A 287 6.41 14.14 5.06
CA ASN A 287 6.95 14.73 3.84
C ASN A 287 7.74 15.99 4.13
N LYS A 288 7.23 16.87 5.01
CA LYS A 288 7.93 18.07 5.43
C LYS A 288 9.28 17.75 6.09
N ARG A 289 9.33 16.75 6.97
CA ARG A 289 10.60 16.28 7.57
C ARG A 289 11.55 15.68 6.53
N ASN A 290 11.01 14.96 5.55
CA ASN A 290 11.81 14.40 4.46
C ASN A 290 12.28 15.51 3.51
N GLU A 291 11.45 16.52 3.21
CA GLU A 291 11.83 17.69 2.42
C GLU A 291 12.90 18.54 3.14
N GLU A 292 12.81 18.70 4.45
CA GLU A 292 13.85 19.36 5.24
C GLU A 292 15.18 18.59 5.20
N LYS A 293 15.14 17.25 5.26
CA LYS A 293 16.32 16.40 5.06
C LYS A 293 16.83 16.44 3.63
N GLN A 294 15.92 16.43 2.67
CA GLN A 294 16.23 16.45 1.25
C GLN A 294 16.70 17.84 0.80
N ALA A 295 16.16 18.91 1.35
CA ALA A 295 16.65 20.27 1.11
C ALA A 295 18.09 20.48 1.63
N LEU A 296 18.48 19.75 2.68
CA LEU A 296 19.88 19.68 3.15
C LEU A 296 20.76 18.84 2.22
N GLU A 297 20.20 17.85 1.51
CA GLU A 297 20.91 17.04 0.52
C GLU A 297 20.85 17.64 -0.89
N ASP A 298 19.73 18.24 -1.28
CA ASP A 298 19.44 18.81 -2.61
C ASP A 298 19.91 20.27 -2.80
N ALA A 299 20.60 20.84 -1.82
CA ALA A 299 21.41 22.03 -2.10
C ALA A 299 22.41 21.80 -3.27
N LYS A 300 22.28 20.66 -3.95
CA LYS A 300 23.14 20.20 -5.05
C LYS A 300 22.45 19.89 -6.38
N THR A 301 21.10 19.92 -6.54
CA THR A 301 20.51 19.61 -7.85
C THR A 301 19.16 20.27 -8.12
N ASP A 302 19.03 20.79 -9.32
CA ASP A 302 17.95 21.62 -9.87
C ASP A 302 16.63 20.89 -10.08
N ILE A 303 15.50 21.57 -9.87
CA ILE A 303 14.14 21.05 -9.82
C ILE A 303 13.54 21.01 -11.23
N GLY A 304 13.21 19.82 -11.72
CA GLY A 304 12.46 19.61 -12.97
C GLY A 304 11.04 19.08 -12.74
N TRP A 305 10.09 19.60 -13.48
CA TRP A 305 8.63 19.40 -13.53
C TRP A 305 8.10 17.98 -13.26
N GLY A 306 7.20 17.88 -12.27
CA GLY A 306 6.12 16.89 -12.17
C GLY A 306 6.55 15.43 -12.14
N HIS A 307 6.68 14.86 -10.95
CA HIS A 307 7.05 13.46 -10.73
C HIS A 307 6.05 12.48 -11.35
N GLN A 308 6.14 12.27 -12.68
CA GLN A 308 5.47 11.17 -13.34
C GLN A 308 6.16 9.87 -12.93
N ILE A 309 5.46 9.02 -12.19
CA ILE A 309 6.01 7.74 -11.78
C ILE A 309 5.85 6.68 -12.87
N ARG A 310 4.73 6.70 -13.61
CA ARG A 310 4.47 5.66 -14.61
C ARG A 310 3.74 6.19 -15.83
N SER A 311 4.14 5.70 -17.00
CA SER A 311 3.53 6.03 -18.30
C SER A 311 2.87 4.79 -18.91
N TYR A 312 1.59 4.92 -19.22
CA TYR A 312 0.74 3.88 -19.83
C TYR A 312 0.46 4.27 -21.27
N VAL A 313 1.05 3.55 -22.23
CA VAL A 313 0.90 3.77 -23.68
C VAL A 313 0.17 2.58 -24.27
N LEU A 314 -1.17 2.63 -24.28
CA LEU A 314 -2.00 1.46 -24.59
C LEU A 314 -1.93 1.05 -26.05
N ASP A 315 -1.81 2.00 -26.97
CA ASP A 315 -1.68 1.74 -28.42
C ASP A 315 -0.36 1.05 -28.79
N GLN A 316 0.64 1.09 -27.93
CA GLN A 316 1.92 0.40 -28.11
C GLN A 316 2.05 -0.82 -27.19
N SER A 317 0.99 -1.17 -26.44
CA SER A 317 1.01 -2.22 -25.44
C SER A 317 2.23 -2.10 -24.51
N ARG A 318 2.43 -0.91 -23.95
CA ARG A 318 3.60 -0.59 -23.15
C ARG A 318 3.24 0.20 -21.90
N ILE A 319 3.65 -0.31 -20.74
CA ILE A 319 3.61 0.43 -19.47
C ILE A 319 5.02 0.48 -18.92
N LYS A 320 5.51 1.68 -18.63
CA LYS A 320 6.86 1.90 -18.12
C LYS A 320 6.84 2.72 -16.85
N ASP A 321 7.47 2.23 -15.81
CA ASP A 321 7.80 3.02 -14.61
C ASP A 321 9.05 3.85 -14.92
N LEU A 322 8.96 5.16 -14.71
CA LEU A 322 10.01 6.11 -15.09
C LEU A 322 11.12 6.20 -14.03
N ARG A 323 10.85 5.73 -12.82
CA ARG A 323 11.82 5.72 -11.71
C ARG A 323 12.75 4.51 -11.81
N THR A 324 12.16 3.33 -11.98
CA THR A 324 12.89 2.05 -12.02
C THR A 324 13.27 1.59 -13.42
N ASN A 325 12.68 2.21 -14.46
CA ASN A 325 12.77 1.81 -15.86
C ASN A 325 12.17 0.44 -16.19
N VAL A 326 11.45 -0.19 -15.27
CA VAL A 326 10.72 -1.43 -15.53
C VAL A 326 9.65 -1.18 -16.59
N GLU A 327 9.59 -2.07 -17.58
CA GLU A 327 8.65 -2.00 -18.71
C GLU A 327 7.89 -3.32 -18.85
N VAL A 328 6.56 -3.23 -18.97
CA VAL A 328 5.66 -4.38 -19.11
C VAL A 328 4.81 -4.22 -20.36
N GLY A 329 4.81 -5.25 -21.22
CA GLY A 329 4.02 -5.30 -22.45
C GLY A 329 2.58 -5.79 -22.26
N ASN A 330 2.30 -6.53 -21.17
CA ASN A 330 0.94 -6.99 -20.84
C ASN A 330 0.16 -5.86 -20.16
N THR A 331 -0.27 -4.88 -20.95
CA THR A 331 -1.01 -3.72 -20.43
C THR A 331 -2.34 -4.08 -19.77
N GLN A 332 -3.05 -5.08 -20.32
CA GLN A 332 -4.32 -5.54 -19.76
C GLN A 332 -4.11 -6.19 -18.39
N GLY A 333 -3.08 -7.03 -18.23
CA GLY A 333 -2.75 -7.64 -16.94
C GLY A 333 -2.47 -6.59 -15.87
N VAL A 334 -1.73 -5.54 -16.20
CA VAL A 334 -1.46 -4.41 -15.29
C VAL A 334 -2.75 -3.68 -14.93
N LEU A 335 -3.60 -3.35 -15.90
CA LEU A 335 -4.90 -2.70 -15.64
C LEU A 335 -5.87 -3.60 -14.86
N ASP A 336 -5.64 -4.91 -14.89
CA ASP A 336 -6.35 -5.91 -14.09
C ASP A 336 -5.65 -6.20 -12.74
N GLY A 337 -4.75 -5.32 -12.32
CA GLY A 337 -4.16 -5.31 -10.98
C GLY A 337 -2.83 -6.07 -10.86
N ASP A 338 -2.12 -6.36 -11.95
CA ASP A 338 -0.78 -6.94 -11.89
C ASP A 338 0.29 -5.87 -11.75
N LEU A 339 0.42 -5.32 -10.53
CA LEU A 339 1.35 -4.24 -10.22
C LEU A 339 2.66 -4.75 -9.59
N ASP A 340 2.76 -6.03 -9.28
CA ASP A 340 3.91 -6.62 -8.58
C ASP A 340 5.27 -6.33 -9.23
N PRO A 341 5.43 -6.39 -10.57
CA PRO A 341 6.71 -6.08 -11.20
C PRO A 341 7.21 -4.66 -10.93
N PHE A 342 6.29 -3.69 -10.85
CA PHE A 342 6.63 -2.30 -10.57
C PHE A 342 6.89 -2.06 -9.09
N ILE A 343 6.00 -2.55 -8.22
CA ILE A 343 6.08 -2.38 -6.77
C ILE A 343 7.34 -3.02 -6.21
N SER A 344 7.63 -4.27 -6.61
CA SER A 344 8.82 -4.97 -6.12
C SER A 344 10.11 -4.26 -6.51
N GLU A 345 10.20 -3.76 -7.74
CA GLU A 345 11.41 -3.07 -8.18
C GLU A 345 11.53 -1.67 -7.55
N SER A 346 10.42 -0.95 -7.38
CA SER A 346 10.41 0.34 -6.67
C SER A 346 10.86 0.19 -5.21
N LEU A 347 10.39 -0.86 -4.53
CA LEU A 347 10.81 -1.18 -3.17
C LEU A 347 12.28 -1.57 -3.08
N LYS A 348 12.81 -2.34 -4.06
CA LYS A 348 14.23 -2.72 -4.14
C LYS A 348 15.13 -1.50 -4.30
N GLN A 349 14.73 -0.55 -5.12
CA GLN A 349 15.51 0.66 -5.41
C GLN A 349 15.30 1.76 -4.36
N GLY A 350 14.32 1.61 -3.46
CA GLY A 350 14.03 2.57 -2.41
C GLY A 350 13.42 3.89 -2.91
N VAL A 351 12.66 3.83 -4.02
CA VAL A 351 12.04 5.00 -4.69
C VAL A 351 10.53 5.03 -4.46
#